data_b17f0b8bf62d70f0375882cd5e0a83dc
#
_entry.id   b17f0b8bf62d70f0375882cd5e0a83dc
#
_cell.length_a   1.000
_cell.length_b   1.000
_cell.length_c   1.000
_cell.angle_alpha   90.00
_cell.angle_beta   90.00
_cell.angle_gamma   90.00
#
_symmetry.space_group_name_H-M   'P 1'
#
loop_
_entity.id
_entity.type
_entity.pdbx_description
1 polymer ?
#
loop_
_entity_poly.entity_id
_entity_poly.type
_entity_poly.pdbx_seq_one_letter_code
_entity_poly.pdbx_strand_id
1 'polypeptide(L)'
;MQQEFKVIHIPIPTGDMEYILKNIPAYERASEQLNQVSKKWQAEVDALTEEAQVLYKNYQSEAVFLSTEQKTKKEEEIVAKEKEAAELKKKYFGPEGELFKKRESLMAPIQDEIYNAVKDLSDSKGYSLILDRASDTGIIFASPKIDISNEVLAKLGYSN
;
A
#
# COMPACT_ATOMS: atom_id res chain seq x y z
N MET A 1 0.07 47.30 -34.97
CA MET A 1 -0.47 45.94 -35.11
C MET A 1 -0.66 45.37 -33.73
N GLN A 2 -1.88 45.35 -33.20
CA GLN A 2 -2.19 44.65 -31.95
C GLN A 2 -2.37 43.17 -32.32
N GLN A 3 -1.47 42.29 -31.85
CA GLN A 3 -1.68 40.85 -31.91
C GLN A 3 -2.77 40.53 -30.87
N GLU A 4 -3.97 40.20 -31.34
CA GLU A 4 -5.00 39.60 -30.52
C GLU A 4 -4.53 38.20 -30.11
N PHE A 5 -4.14 38.04 -28.83
CA PHE A 5 -3.90 36.72 -28.25
C PHE A 5 -5.23 35.98 -28.15
N LYS A 6 -5.46 35.04 -29.03
CA LYS A 6 -6.60 34.14 -28.94
C LYS A 6 -6.38 33.21 -27.76
N VAL A 7 -7.04 33.46 -26.64
CA VAL A 7 -7.02 32.56 -25.50
C VAL A 7 -7.72 31.26 -25.88
N ILE A 8 -6.96 30.23 -26.17
CA ILE A 8 -7.52 28.90 -26.40
C ILE A 8 -7.82 28.30 -25.03
N HIS A 9 -9.08 28.18 -24.70
CA HIS A 9 -9.52 27.54 -23.46
C HIS A 9 -9.50 26.03 -23.70
N ILE A 10 -8.42 25.36 -23.28
CA ILE A 10 -8.32 23.90 -23.29
C ILE A 10 -8.76 23.40 -21.91
N PRO A 11 -9.91 22.75 -21.79
CA PRO A 11 -10.31 22.15 -20.52
C PRO A 11 -9.34 21.02 -20.19
N ILE A 12 -8.72 21.07 -19.00
CA ILE A 12 -7.90 19.99 -18.50
C ILE A 12 -8.80 19.13 -17.60
N PRO A 13 -9.15 17.90 -18.02
CA PRO A 13 -9.97 17.02 -17.20
C PRO A 13 -9.21 16.55 -15.97
N THR A 14 -9.94 16.29 -14.90
CA THR A 14 -9.43 15.68 -13.69
C THR A 14 -10.08 14.33 -13.45
N GLY A 15 -9.38 13.43 -12.78
CA GLY A 15 -9.92 12.21 -12.19
C GLY A 15 -9.60 12.19 -10.69
N ASP A 16 -10.33 11.42 -9.95
CA ASP A 16 -10.07 11.14 -8.54
C ASP A 16 -9.74 9.65 -8.41
N MET A 17 -8.44 9.32 -8.38
CA MET A 17 -7.97 7.94 -8.35
C MET A 17 -8.44 7.21 -7.08
N GLU A 18 -8.53 7.90 -5.95
CA GLU A 18 -9.02 7.30 -4.71
C GLU A 18 -10.51 6.94 -4.80
N TYR A 19 -11.31 7.84 -5.38
CA TYR A 19 -12.73 7.59 -5.63
C TYR A 19 -12.92 6.42 -6.62
N ILE A 20 -12.16 6.41 -7.72
CA ILE A 20 -12.21 5.33 -8.71
C ILE A 20 -11.88 3.99 -8.06
N LEU A 21 -10.77 3.89 -7.34
CA LEU A 21 -10.34 2.65 -6.67
C LEU A 21 -11.39 2.14 -5.68
N LYS A 22 -11.97 3.01 -4.86
CA LYS A 22 -13.00 2.63 -3.87
C LYS A 22 -14.27 2.07 -4.50
N ASN A 23 -14.54 2.38 -5.77
CA ASN A 23 -15.70 1.89 -6.50
C ASN A 23 -15.39 0.65 -7.38
N ILE A 24 -14.17 0.08 -7.30
CA ILE A 24 -13.79 -1.15 -7.97
C ILE A 24 -13.82 -2.33 -7.00
N PRO A 25 -14.73 -3.32 -7.18
CA PRO A 25 -14.83 -4.46 -6.26
C PRO A 25 -13.55 -5.28 -6.14
N ALA A 26 -12.72 -5.32 -7.18
CA ALA A 26 -11.42 -5.98 -7.14
C ALA A 26 -10.44 -5.30 -6.16
N TYR A 27 -10.51 -3.98 -6.02
CA TYR A 27 -9.70 -3.22 -5.07
C TYR A 27 -10.09 -3.54 -3.62
N GLU A 28 -11.39 -3.63 -3.32
CA GLU A 28 -11.88 -4.01 -2.00
C GLU A 28 -11.40 -5.42 -1.62
N ARG A 29 -11.55 -6.39 -2.54
CA ARG A 29 -11.04 -7.76 -2.32
C ARG A 29 -9.53 -7.81 -2.12
N ALA A 30 -8.76 -7.05 -2.90
CA ALA A 30 -7.30 -6.97 -2.76
C ALA A 30 -6.91 -6.36 -1.40
N SER A 31 -7.60 -5.31 -0.98
CA SER A 31 -7.38 -4.66 0.32
C SER A 31 -7.68 -5.60 1.49
N GLU A 32 -8.77 -6.37 1.40
CA GLU A 32 -9.12 -7.37 2.41
C GLU A 32 -8.07 -8.49 2.49
N GLN A 33 -7.61 -9.01 1.33
CA GLN A 33 -6.54 -10.01 1.30
C GLN A 33 -5.24 -9.49 1.95
N LEU A 34 -4.86 -8.25 1.65
CA LEU A 34 -3.68 -7.63 2.26
C LEU A 34 -3.81 -7.50 3.77
N ASN A 35 -4.99 -7.10 4.24
CA ASN A 35 -5.28 -6.97 5.66
C ASN A 35 -5.19 -8.33 6.39
N GLN A 36 -5.78 -9.39 5.81
CA GLN A 36 -5.72 -10.74 6.37
C GLN A 36 -4.29 -11.28 6.43
N VAL A 37 -3.53 -11.12 5.35
CA VAL A 37 -2.12 -11.55 5.28
C VAL A 37 -1.27 -10.76 6.28
N SER A 38 -1.46 -9.45 6.36
CA SER A 38 -0.76 -8.60 7.32
C SER A 38 -1.01 -9.03 8.77
N LYS A 39 -2.27 -9.29 9.13
CA LYS A 39 -2.64 -9.78 10.46
C LYS A 39 -2.00 -11.13 10.77
N LYS A 40 -2.01 -12.05 9.81
CA LYS A 40 -1.38 -13.36 9.96
C LYS A 40 0.13 -13.22 10.22
N TRP A 41 0.82 -12.46 9.39
CA TRP A 41 2.26 -12.26 9.54
C TRP A 41 2.64 -11.50 10.81
N GLN A 42 1.80 -10.54 11.22
CA GLN A 42 2.01 -9.86 12.50
C GLN A 42 1.90 -10.85 13.67
N ALA A 43 0.92 -11.75 13.66
CA ALA A 43 0.77 -12.76 14.69
C ALA A 43 1.97 -13.73 14.74
N GLU A 44 2.57 -14.08 13.59
CA GLU A 44 3.78 -14.91 13.55
C GLU A 44 4.99 -14.19 14.20
N VAL A 45 5.15 -12.89 13.91
CA VAL A 45 6.21 -12.06 14.53
C VAL A 45 5.98 -11.89 16.03
N ASP A 46 4.72 -11.64 16.43
CA ASP A 46 4.36 -11.47 17.84
C ASP A 46 4.61 -12.74 18.64
N ALA A 47 4.31 -13.92 18.08
CA ALA A 47 4.58 -15.20 18.71
C ALA A 47 6.07 -15.42 19.00
N LEU A 48 6.96 -15.14 18.05
CA LEU A 48 8.41 -15.22 18.25
C LEU A 48 8.91 -14.20 19.27
N THR A 49 8.34 -13.00 19.26
CA THR A 49 8.68 -11.95 20.24
C THR A 49 8.26 -12.37 21.65
N GLU A 50 7.09 -12.98 21.80
CA GLU A 50 6.61 -13.50 23.07
C GLU A 50 7.48 -14.67 23.57
N GLU A 51 7.86 -15.60 22.68
CA GLU A 51 8.82 -16.66 23.03
C GLU A 51 10.13 -16.10 23.59
N ALA A 52 10.71 -15.09 22.95
CA ALA A 52 11.93 -14.43 23.43
C ALA A 52 11.72 -13.78 24.80
N GLN A 53 10.57 -13.12 25.02
CA GLN A 53 10.23 -12.52 26.31
C GLN A 53 10.07 -13.57 27.42
N VAL A 54 9.48 -14.72 27.13
CA VAL A 54 9.33 -15.83 28.09
C VAL A 54 10.71 -16.41 28.45
N LEU A 55 11.57 -16.63 27.45
CA LEU A 55 12.95 -17.08 27.68
C LEU A 55 13.71 -16.11 28.60
N TYR A 56 13.58 -14.81 28.33
CA TYR A 56 14.21 -13.78 29.15
C TYR A 56 13.69 -13.74 30.59
N LYS A 57 12.38 -13.83 30.80
CA LYS A 57 11.76 -13.89 32.15
C LYS A 57 12.22 -15.13 32.92
N ASN A 58 12.27 -16.28 32.27
CA ASN A 58 12.75 -17.51 32.87
C ASN A 58 14.22 -17.39 33.24
N TYR A 59 15.06 -16.85 32.36
CA TYR A 59 16.46 -16.58 32.65
C TYR A 59 16.62 -15.67 33.89
N GLN A 60 15.88 -14.58 33.98
CA GLN A 60 15.93 -13.66 35.11
C GLN A 60 15.63 -14.38 36.46
N SER A 61 14.63 -15.27 36.45
CA SER A 61 14.23 -16.00 37.66
C SER A 61 15.22 -17.08 38.06
N GLU A 62 15.92 -17.70 37.12
CA GLU A 62 16.85 -18.80 37.31
C GLU A 62 18.32 -18.36 37.48
N ALA A 63 18.64 -17.11 37.06
CA ALA A 63 20.01 -16.63 36.91
C ALA A 63 20.89 -16.82 38.17
N VAL A 64 20.31 -16.73 39.37
CA VAL A 64 21.05 -16.90 40.63
C VAL A 64 21.50 -18.35 40.90
N PHE A 65 20.87 -19.31 40.23
CA PHE A 65 21.17 -20.76 40.38
C PHE A 65 22.02 -21.30 39.21
N LEU A 66 22.27 -20.50 38.15
CA LEU A 66 22.98 -20.95 36.98
C LEU A 66 24.49 -20.76 37.09
N SER A 67 25.25 -21.73 36.56
CA SER A 67 26.69 -21.55 36.31
C SER A 67 26.95 -20.52 35.22
N THR A 68 28.17 -19.99 35.11
CA THR A 68 28.57 -19.04 34.08
C THR A 68 28.31 -19.57 32.66
N GLU A 69 28.64 -20.86 32.43
CA GLU A 69 28.41 -21.52 31.13
C GLU A 69 26.91 -21.62 30.80
N GLN A 70 26.09 -21.95 31.79
CA GLN A 70 24.65 -22.04 31.62
C GLN A 70 24.01 -20.67 31.32
N LYS A 71 24.50 -19.61 31.99
CA LYS A 71 24.07 -18.23 31.71
C LYS A 71 24.36 -17.84 30.26
N THR A 72 25.60 -18.05 29.84
CA THR A 72 26.00 -17.72 28.45
C THR A 72 25.13 -18.43 27.44
N LYS A 73 24.87 -19.74 27.62
CA LYS A 73 23.98 -20.48 26.70
C LYS A 73 22.56 -19.93 26.66
N LYS A 74 21.99 -19.59 27.81
CA LYS A 74 20.63 -19.01 27.84
C LYS A 74 20.58 -17.60 27.24
N GLU A 75 21.60 -16.79 27.47
CA GLU A 75 21.71 -15.46 26.83
C GLU A 75 21.84 -15.56 25.31
N GLU A 76 22.65 -16.50 24.80
CA GLU A 76 22.77 -16.78 23.38
C GLU A 76 21.43 -17.24 22.76
N GLU A 77 20.68 -18.09 23.46
CA GLU A 77 19.36 -18.56 23.03
C GLU A 77 18.35 -17.41 22.93
N ILE A 78 18.32 -16.54 23.94
CA ILE A 78 17.45 -15.34 23.93
C ILE A 78 17.79 -14.43 22.76
N VAL A 79 19.09 -14.10 22.58
CA VAL A 79 19.56 -13.24 21.48
C VAL A 79 19.23 -13.86 20.13
N ALA A 80 19.40 -15.18 19.99
CA ALA A 80 19.05 -15.88 18.74
C ALA A 80 17.56 -15.76 18.44
N LYS A 81 16.70 -15.90 19.44
CA LYS A 81 15.24 -15.79 19.30
C LYS A 81 14.79 -14.36 18.98
N GLU A 82 15.39 -13.37 19.63
CA GLU A 82 15.13 -11.94 19.32
C GLU A 82 15.54 -11.59 17.88
N LYS A 83 16.69 -12.13 17.44
CA LYS A 83 17.17 -11.94 16.08
C LYS A 83 16.23 -12.61 15.06
N GLU A 84 15.76 -13.81 15.34
CA GLU A 84 14.78 -14.52 14.50
C GLU A 84 13.50 -13.69 14.31
N ALA A 85 12.96 -13.14 15.41
CA ALA A 85 11.79 -12.27 15.36
C ALA A 85 12.03 -10.99 14.54
N ALA A 86 13.20 -10.36 14.72
CA ALA A 86 13.57 -9.15 13.97
C ALA A 86 13.76 -9.43 12.47
N GLU A 87 14.38 -10.55 12.11
CA GLU A 87 14.56 -10.97 10.71
C GLU A 87 13.22 -11.30 10.06
N LEU A 88 12.32 -11.99 10.77
CA LEU A 88 10.99 -12.30 10.28
C LEU A 88 10.17 -11.02 10.05
N LYS A 89 10.21 -10.09 11.01
CA LYS A 89 9.57 -8.77 10.87
C LYS A 89 10.09 -8.01 9.66
N LYS A 90 11.41 -7.99 9.46
CA LYS A 90 12.03 -7.36 8.29
C LYS A 90 11.62 -8.03 6.99
N LYS A 91 11.57 -9.37 6.97
CA LYS A 91 11.14 -10.15 5.81
C LYS A 91 9.71 -9.79 5.40
N TYR A 92 8.79 -9.72 6.35
CA TYR A 92 7.39 -9.44 6.06
C TYR A 92 7.09 -7.95 5.82
N PHE A 93 7.61 -7.06 6.66
CA PHE A 93 7.23 -5.65 6.74
C PHE A 93 8.35 -4.68 6.35
N GLY A 94 9.50 -5.18 5.92
CA GLY A 94 10.58 -4.31 5.44
C GLY A 94 10.20 -3.54 4.18
N PRO A 95 11.01 -2.55 3.75
CA PRO A 95 10.71 -1.68 2.61
C PRO A 95 10.40 -2.44 1.31
N GLU A 96 11.06 -3.58 1.08
CA GLU A 96 10.81 -4.50 -0.05
C GLU A 96 10.36 -5.89 0.45
N GLY A 97 9.69 -5.91 1.59
CA GLY A 97 9.24 -7.13 2.23
C GLY A 97 8.07 -7.80 1.49
N GLU A 98 7.67 -8.96 2.00
CA GLU A 98 6.62 -9.78 1.37
C GLU A 98 5.27 -9.04 1.31
N LEU A 99 4.96 -8.16 2.28
CA LEU A 99 3.73 -7.37 2.25
C LEU A 99 3.74 -6.35 1.11
N PHE A 100 4.88 -5.71 0.88
CA PHE A 100 5.05 -4.78 -0.25
C PHE A 100 4.85 -5.51 -1.58
N LYS A 101 5.55 -6.63 -1.79
CA LYS A 101 5.43 -7.45 -3.00
C LYS A 101 4.00 -7.95 -3.23
N LYS A 102 3.33 -8.36 -2.15
CA LYS A 102 1.94 -8.81 -2.23
C LYS A 102 1.01 -7.68 -2.63
N ARG A 103 1.22 -6.48 -2.08
CA ARG A 103 0.48 -5.27 -2.47
C ARG A 103 0.65 -4.98 -3.96
N GLU A 104 1.90 -4.90 -4.43
CA GLU A 104 2.20 -4.66 -5.84
C GLU A 104 1.50 -5.67 -6.75
N SER A 105 1.61 -6.97 -6.43
CA SER A 105 0.99 -8.02 -7.24
C SER A 105 -0.53 -7.96 -7.32
N LEU A 106 -1.19 -7.46 -6.27
CA LEU A 106 -2.64 -7.33 -6.22
C LEU A 106 -3.14 -6.03 -6.83
N MET A 107 -2.37 -4.95 -6.71
CA MET A 107 -2.76 -3.61 -7.15
C MET A 107 -2.39 -3.32 -8.60
N ALA A 108 -1.26 -3.82 -9.09
CA ALA A 108 -0.80 -3.54 -10.45
C ALA A 108 -1.85 -3.86 -11.53
N PRO A 109 -2.53 -5.02 -11.53
CA PRO A 109 -3.55 -5.30 -12.54
C PRO A 109 -4.71 -4.29 -12.51
N ILE A 110 -5.12 -3.84 -11.31
CA ILE A 110 -6.22 -2.87 -11.14
C ILE A 110 -5.78 -1.50 -11.67
N GLN A 111 -4.56 -1.09 -11.37
CA GLN A 111 -3.98 0.16 -11.86
C GLN A 111 -3.85 0.15 -13.39
N ASP A 112 -3.43 -0.97 -13.96
CA ASP A 112 -3.32 -1.14 -15.43
C ASP A 112 -4.69 -1.04 -16.11
N GLU A 113 -5.74 -1.65 -15.54
CA GLU A 113 -7.10 -1.52 -16.07
C GLU A 113 -7.60 -0.08 -16.03
N ILE A 114 -7.38 0.64 -14.92
CA ILE A 114 -7.73 2.05 -14.79
C ILE A 114 -6.95 2.89 -15.81
N TYR A 115 -5.64 2.66 -15.92
CA TYR A 115 -4.80 3.39 -16.86
C TYR A 115 -5.28 3.21 -18.30
N ASN A 116 -5.60 2.00 -18.71
CA ASN A 116 -6.11 1.70 -20.04
C ASN A 116 -7.46 2.38 -20.29
N ALA A 117 -8.37 2.37 -19.31
CA ALA A 117 -9.66 3.08 -19.43
C ALA A 117 -9.49 4.59 -19.55
N VAL A 118 -8.58 5.18 -18.76
CA VAL A 118 -8.24 6.61 -18.83
C VAL A 118 -7.62 6.97 -20.17
N LYS A 119 -6.70 6.14 -20.69
CA LYS A 119 -6.09 6.32 -22.00
C LYS A 119 -7.12 6.28 -23.11
N ASP A 120 -8.00 5.29 -23.13
CA ASP A 120 -9.06 5.17 -24.13
C ASP A 120 -10.00 6.38 -24.13
N LEU A 121 -10.35 6.90 -22.94
CA LEU A 121 -11.14 8.13 -22.83
C LEU A 121 -10.39 9.34 -23.37
N SER A 122 -9.10 9.44 -23.04
CA SER A 122 -8.21 10.49 -23.54
C SER A 122 -8.18 10.52 -25.06
N ASP A 123 -7.92 9.35 -25.65
CA ASP A 123 -7.87 9.20 -27.12
C ASP A 123 -9.22 9.53 -27.76
N SER A 124 -10.33 9.07 -27.20
CA SER A 124 -11.68 9.29 -27.76
C SER A 124 -12.17 10.74 -27.64
N LYS A 125 -11.75 11.45 -26.59
CA LYS A 125 -12.16 12.84 -26.32
C LYS A 125 -11.12 13.89 -26.72
N GLY A 126 -9.96 13.46 -27.20
CA GLY A 126 -8.87 14.35 -27.59
C GLY A 126 -8.19 15.06 -26.42
N TYR A 127 -8.17 14.43 -25.25
CA TYR A 127 -7.45 14.98 -24.10
C TYR A 127 -5.95 14.70 -24.21
N SER A 128 -5.13 15.71 -23.99
CA SER A 128 -3.67 15.57 -23.99
C SER A 128 -3.11 15.34 -22.59
N LEU A 129 -3.90 15.63 -21.57
CA LEU A 129 -3.51 15.53 -20.15
C LEU A 129 -4.75 15.30 -19.30
N ILE A 130 -4.64 14.40 -18.34
CA ILE A 130 -5.64 14.18 -17.28
C ILE A 130 -4.89 14.24 -15.95
N LEU A 131 -5.37 15.05 -14.99
CA LEU A 131 -4.76 15.20 -13.69
C LEU A 131 -5.48 14.34 -12.64
N ASP A 132 -4.74 13.65 -11.82
CA ASP A 132 -5.28 12.97 -10.64
C ASP A 132 -5.47 13.98 -9.50
N ARG A 133 -6.71 14.19 -9.11
CA ARG A 133 -7.10 15.12 -8.04
C ARG A 133 -6.82 14.57 -6.64
N ALA A 134 -6.75 13.25 -6.48
CA ALA A 134 -6.46 12.60 -5.21
C ALA A 134 -4.97 12.64 -4.85
N SER A 135 -4.09 12.81 -5.85
CA SER A 135 -2.66 12.99 -5.60
C SER A 135 -2.37 14.44 -5.17
N ASP A 136 -1.30 14.64 -4.40
CA ASP A 136 -0.87 15.97 -3.92
C ASP A 136 -0.24 16.80 -5.05
N THR A 137 -1.08 17.21 -6.00
CA THR A 137 -0.67 17.96 -7.22
C THR A 137 -0.72 19.47 -7.06
N GLY A 138 -1.06 19.97 -5.87
CA GLY A 138 -1.25 21.41 -5.63
C GLY A 138 -2.51 22.01 -6.29
N ILE A 139 -3.48 21.19 -6.69
CA ILE A 139 -4.77 21.66 -7.21
C ILE A 139 -5.60 22.22 -6.05
N ILE A 140 -5.81 23.55 -6.03
CA ILE A 140 -6.61 24.20 -5.00
C ILE A 140 -8.11 24.07 -5.29
N PHE A 141 -8.49 24.10 -6.58
CA PHE A 141 -9.87 23.97 -7.03
C PHE A 141 -9.93 23.30 -8.40
N ALA A 142 -10.86 22.36 -8.55
CA ALA A 142 -11.26 21.80 -9.84
C ALA A 142 -12.80 21.77 -9.92
N SER A 143 -13.35 22.26 -11.03
CA SER A 143 -14.79 22.22 -11.25
C SER A 143 -15.26 20.76 -11.39
N PRO A 144 -16.38 20.37 -10.75
CA PRO A 144 -16.97 19.04 -10.96
C PRO A 144 -17.28 18.72 -12.43
N LYS A 145 -17.43 19.74 -13.25
CA LYS A 145 -17.74 19.57 -14.70
C LYS A 145 -16.58 18.99 -15.50
N ILE A 146 -15.36 19.07 -15.00
CA ILE A 146 -14.17 18.51 -15.64
C ILE A 146 -13.73 17.17 -15.03
N ASP A 147 -14.45 16.68 -14.02
CA ASP A 147 -14.19 15.39 -13.36
C ASP A 147 -14.74 14.26 -14.22
N ILE A 148 -13.84 13.38 -14.66
CA ILE A 148 -14.18 12.23 -15.51
C ILE A 148 -14.17 10.89 -14.73
N SER A 149 -14.09 10.91 -13.41
CA SER A 149 -14.00 9.68 -12.59
C SER A 149 -15.12 8.69 -12.84
N ASN A 150 -16.37 9.19 -12.95
CA ASN A 150 -17.52 8.34 -13.26
C ASN A 150 -17.49 7.79 -14.70
N GLU A 151 -16.93 8.52 -15.64
CA GLU A 151 -16.75 8.04 -17.01
C GLU A 151 -15.70 6.93 -17.08
N VAL A 152 -14.64 7.02 -16.27
CA VAL A 152 -13.64 5.96 -16.11
C VAL A 152 -14.29 4.71 -15.51
N LEU A 153 -15.09 4.87 -14.46
CA LEU A 153 -15.84 3.75 -13.83
C LEU A 153 -16.82 3.11 -14.83
N ALA A 154 -17.56 3.91 -15.59
CA ALA A 154 -18.45 3.41 -16.62
C ALA A 154 -17.70 2.63 -17.70
N LYS A 155 -16.54 3.11 -18.13
CA LYS A 155 -15.67 2.43 -19.10
C LYS A 155 -15.18 1.07 -18.56
N LEU A 156 -14.92 0.98 -17.26
CA LEU A 156 -14.54 -0.26 -16.57
C LEU A 156 -15.71 -1.20 -16.30
N GLY A 157 -16.96 -0.77 -16.56
CA GLY A 157 -18.17 -1.54 -16.28
C GLY A 157 -18.71 -1.40 -14.86
N TYR A 158 -18.25 -0.41 -14.09
CA TYR A 158 -18.65 -0.13 -12.71
C TYR A 158 -19.49 1.16 -12.60
N SER A 159 -20.43 1.36 -13.49
CA SER A 159 -21.39 2.49 -13.39
C SER A 159 -22.42 2.22 -12.28
N ASN A 160 -22.61 3.19 -11.40
CA ASN A 160 -23.75 3.24 -10.47
C ASN A 160 -25.02 3.67 -11.21
#